data_d5b2dd3570f1b148baad2a5d22422c78
#
_entry.id   d5b2dd3570f1b148baad2a5d22422c78
#
_cell.length_a   1.000
_cell.length_b   1.000
_cell.length_c   1.000
_cell.angle_alpha   90.00
_cell.angle_beta   90.00
_cell.angle_gamma   90.00
#
_symmetry.space_group_name_H-M   'P 1'
#
loop_
_entity.id
_entity.type
_entity.pdbx_description
1 polymer ?
#
loop_
_entity_poly.entity_id
_entity_poly.type
_entity_poly.pdbx_seq_one_letter_code
_entity_poly.pdbx_strand_id
1 'polypeptide(L)'
;VGGLTPSHHLIKKVMSELFIPVHVLIRPRKGNFCYSKKELNIMKNDIEFCKIVGCSGVVSGVLQSDLTIDLIATKQLIEVANGIDFTFHRAFDCVKDPLVALENLIDLKIKRVLSSGLKPSAIEGISLLSEMNKIANQQIEIMPGSGINLDNVLQFKNKGFTSIHLSATQQPEKKSASFFEGGTEGVSDEKTIRKIMSLVS
;
A
#
# COMPACT_ATOMS: atom_id res chain seq x y z
N VAL A 1 3.57 10.41 8.80
CA VAL A 1 4.49 9.27 8.73
C VAL A 1 3.69 8.06 8.32
N GLY A 2 4.04 7.40 7.19
CA GLY A 2 3.36 6.18 6.76
C GLY A 2 3.51 5.03 7.77
N GLY A 3 2.68 3.98 7.66
CA GLY A 3 2.69 2.83 8.55
C GLY A 3 4.03 2.08 8.57
N LEU A 4 4.18 1.21 9.56
CA LEU A 4 5.29 0.26 9.72
C LEU A 4 4.72 -1.16 9.81
N THR A 5 5.58 -2.18 9.71
CA THR A 5 5.18 -3.57 9.93
C THR A 5 4.54 -3.70 11.33
N PRO A 6 3.31 -4.24 11.42
CA PRO A 6 2.66 -4.51 12.71
C PRO A 6 3.41 -5.62 13.48
N SER A 7 3.24 -5.67 14.81
CA SER A 7 3.81 -6.78 15.57
C SER A 7 3.22 -8.11 15.15
N HIS A 8 4.01 -9.18 15.21
CA HIS A 8 3.58 -10.54 14.87
C HIS A 8 2.34 -10.99 15.66
N HIS A 9 2.24 -10.57 16.93
CA HIS A 9 1.07 -10.90 17.76
C HIS A 9 -0.21 -10.17 17.29
N LEU A 10 -0.08 -8.92 16.83
CA LEU A 10 -1.21 -8.20 16.24
C LEU A 10 -1.68 -8.88 14.95
N ILE A 11 -0.73 -9.28 14.08
CA ILE A 11 -1.06 -9.99 12.85
C ILE A 11 -1.79 -11.30 13.17
N LYS A 12 -1.26 -12.12 14.11
CA LYS A 12 -1.92 -13.37 14.56
C LYS A 12 -3.33 -13.13 15.08
N LYS A 13 -3.52 -12.10 15.91
CA LYS A 13 -4.84 -11.76 16.45
C LYS A 13 -5.82 -11.39 15.34
N VAL A 14 -5.40 -10.53 14.41
CA VAL A 14 -6.23 -10.13 13.26
C VAL A 14 -6.61 -11.35 12.42
N MET A 15 -5.66 -12.24 12.12
CA MET A 15 -5.92 -13.44 11.34
C MET A 15 -6.84 -14.45 12.04
N SER A 16 -6.84 -14.49 13.38
CA SER A 16 -7.75 -15.38 14.14
C SER A 16 -9.19 -14.83 14.27
N GLU A 17 -9.41 -13.55 14.03
CA GLU A 17 -10.70 -12.90 14.27
C GLU A 17 -11.41 -12.44 12.98
N LEU A 18 -10.68 -12.22 11.89
CA LEU A 18 -11.24 -11.67 10.65
C LEU A 18 -11.32 -12.73 9.55
N PHE A 19 -12.40 -12.69 8.80
CA PHE A 19 -12.64 -13.58 7.63
C PHE A 19 -12.47 -12.85 6.29
N ILE A 20 -11.99 -11.61 6.30
CA ILE A 20 -11.69 -10.83 5.10
C ILE A 20 -10.23 -11.01 4.68
N PRO A 21 -9.88 -10.81 3.40
CA PRO A 21 -8.48 -10.80 2.96
C PRO A 21 -7.66 -9.76 3.73
N VAL A 22 -6.56 -10.19 4.35
CA VAL A 22 -5.64 -9.34 5.11
C VAL A 22 -4.32 -9.20 4.35
N HIS A 23 -3.94 -7.96 4.06
CA HIS A 23 -2.66 -7.62 3.46
C HIS A 23 -1.81 -6.84 4.46
N VAL A 24 -0.63 -7.35 4.78
CA VAL A 24 0.23 -6.80 5.82
C VAL A 24 1.31 -5.90 5.23
N LEU A 25 1.45 -4.69 5.77
CA LEU A 25 2.54 -3.79 5.40
C LEU A 25 3.88 -4.32 5.93
N ILE A 26 4.83 -4.50 5.04
CA ILE A 26 6.20 -4.90 5.36
C ILE A 26 7.11 -3.69 5.15
N ARG A 27 7.36 -2.96 6.22
CA ARG A 27 8.20 -1.76 6.26
C ARG A 27 8.90 -1.70 7.62
N PRO A 28 10.19 -2.04 7.71
CA PRO A 28 10.87 -2.22 9.00
C PRO A 28 11.15 -0.91 9.74
N ARG A 29 11.21 0.21 9.04
CA ARG A 29 11.51 1.54 9.63
C ARG A 29 10.89 2.69 8.86
N LYS A 30 10.85 3.85 9.51
CA LYS A 30 10.53 5.15 8.89
C LYS A 30 11.66 5.61 7.94
N GLY A 31 11.40 6.65 7.17
CA GLY A 31 12.35 7.26 6.23
C GLY A 31 12.24 6.72 4.82
N ASN A 32 13.36 6.68 4.10
CA ASN A 32 13.42 6.25 2.71
C ASN A 32 13.13 4.74 2.54
N PHE A 33 13.07 4.30 1.29
CA PHE A 33 12.78 2.92 0.91
C PHE A 33 14.02 2.18 0.39
N CYS A 34 15.23 2.70 0.67
CA CYS A 34 16.49 2.04 0.36
C CYS A 34 16.94 1.24 1.57
N TYR A 35 16.95 -0.07 1.48
CA TYR A 35 17.20 -0.95 2.62
C TYR A 35 18.56 -1.64 2.53
N SER A 36 19.21 -1.80 3.66
CA SER A 36 20.40 -2.63 3.82
C SER A 36 20.07 -4.12 3.70
N LYS A 37 21.08 -4.96 3.47
CA LYS A 37 20.93 -6.43 3.45
C LYS A 37 20.31 -6.96 4.76
N LYS A 38 20.62 -6.36 5.91
CA LYS A 38 20.06 -6.76 7.21
C LYS A 38 18.56 -6.43 7.28
N GLU A 39 18.16 -5.24 6.82
CA GLU A 39 16.75 -4.85 6.76
C GLU A 39 15.96 -5.71 5.77
N LEU A 40 16.52 -6.02 4.61
CA LEU A 40 15.89 -6.94 3.65
C LEU A 40 15.69 -8.34 4.24
N ASN A 41 16.61 -8.83 5.07
CA ASN A 41 16.41 -10.11 5.76
C ASN A 41 15.28 -10.04 6.79
N ILE A 42 15.14 -8.93 7.53
CA ILE A 42 13.98 -8.72 8.42
C ILE A 42 12.69 -8.75 7.62
N MET A 43 12.62 -8.01 6.50
CA MET A 43 11.45 -7.96 5.63
C MET A 43 11.07 -9.36 5.08
N LYS A 44 12.06 -10.18 4.69
CA LYS A 44 11.84 -11.56 4.24
C LYS A 44 11.23 -12.42 5.35
N ASN A 45 11.76 -12.33 6.57
CA ASN A 45 11.24 -13.08 7.72
C ASN A 45 9.81 -12.65 8.08
N ASP A 46 9.50 -11.34 7.99
CA ASP A 46 8.14 -10.82 8.20
C ASP A 46 7.18 -11.34 7.12
N ILE A 47 7.60 -11.43 5.85
CA ILE A 47 6.80 -12.02 4.77
C ILE A 47 6.55 -13.51 5.01
N GLU A 48 7.57 -14.27 5.37
CA GLU A 48 7.43 -15.68 5.71
C GLU A 48 6.45 -15.90 6.87
N PHE A 49 6.56 -15.08 7.91
CA PHE A 49 5.62 -15.11 9.01
C PHE A 49 4.18 -14.86 8.54
N CYS A 50 3.95 -13.85 7.68
CA CYS A 50 2.62 -13.56 7.12
C CYS A 50 2.04 -14.78 6.36
N LYS A 51 2.87 -15.49 5.59
CA LYS A 51 2.46 -16.72 4.91
C LYS A 51 2.06 -17.81 5.89
N ILE A 52 2.89 -18.06 6.90
CA ILE A 52 2.65 -19.10 7.92
C ILE A 52 1.32 -18.86 8.64
N VAL A 53 0.97 -17.61 8.94
CA VAL A 53 -0.28 -17.31 9.65
C VAL A 53 -1.49 -17.14 8.72
N GLY A 54 -1.31 -17.31 7.39
CA GLY A 54 -2.40 -17.34 6.42
C GLY A 54 -2.83 -15.99 5.90
N CYS A 55 -1.99 -14.95 5.95
CA CYS A 55 -2.31 -13.65 5.33
C CYS A 55 -2.55 -13.80 3.82
N SER A 56 -3.48 -13.01 3.28
CA SER A 56 -3.81 -13.04 1.85
C SER A 56 -2.77 -12.33 0.99
N GLY A 57 -1.98 -11.43 1.57
CA GLY A 57 -0.95 -10.73 0.85
C GLY A 57 -0.06 -9.87 1.74
N VAL A 58 0.96 -9.29 1.10
CA VAL A 58 1.87 -8.33 1.71
C VAL A 58 1.98 -7.06 0.86
N VAL A 59 2.32 -5.96 1.52
CA VAL A 59 2.45 -4.65 0.89
C VAL A 59 3.86 -4.13 1.19
N SER A 60 4.72 -4.01 0.19
CA SER A 60 6.11 -3.61 0.37
C SER A 60 6.65 -2.88 -0.86
N GLY A 61 7.89 -2.42 -0.83
CA GLY A 61 8.56 -1.80 -1.97
C GLY A 61 9.96 -1.32 -1.62
N VAL A 62 10.89 -1.51 -2.53
CA VAL A 62 12.31 -1.18 -2.36
C VAL A 62 12.77 -0.28 -3.50
N LEU A 63 13.48 0.78 -3.16
CA LEU A 63 14.09 1.71 -4.11
C LEU A 63 15.60 1.69 -3.97
N GLN A 64 16.28 2.04 -5.04
CA GLN A 64 17.69 2.40 -5.03
C GLN A 64 17.87 3.88 -4.63
N SER A 65 19.10 4.28 -4.35
CA SER A 65 19.42 5.66 -3.94
C SER A 65 19.16 6.69 -5.06
N ASP A 66 19.09 6.26 -6.31
CA ASP A 66 18.77 7.09 -7.47
C ASP A 66 17.26 7.18 -7.76
N LEU A 67 16.43 6.68 -6.84
CA LEU A 67 14.96 6.65 -6.93
C LEU A 67 14.43 5.76 -8.07
N THR A 68 15.19 4.77 -8.51
CA THR A 68 14.67 3.66 -9.32
C THR A 68 14.22 2.51 -8.43
N ILE A 69 13.39 1.61 -8.95
CA ILE A 69 13.02 0.39 -8.22
C ILE A 69 14.25 -0.52 -8.11
N ASP A 70 14.53 -1.01 -6.91
CA ASP A 70 15.50 -2.08 -6.71
C ASP A 70 14.89 -3.40 -7.16
N LEU A 71 15.11 -3.73 -8.44
CA LEU A 71 14.53 -4.93 -9.07
C LEU A 71 15.03 -6.22 -8.41
N ILE A 72 16.30 -6.25 -7.99
CA ILE A 72 16.90 -7.45 -7.37
C ILE A 72 16.26 -7.68 -5.99
N ALA A 73 16.24 -6.66 -5.15
CA ALA A 73 15.64 -6.77 -3.83
C ALA A 73 14.12 -7.03 -3.92
N THR A 74 13.42 -6.32 -4.81
CA THR A 74 11.97 -6.51 -5.01
C THR A 74 11.65 -7.93 -5.46
N LYS A 75 12.41 -8.48 -6.43
CA LYS A 75 12.25 -9.87 -6.88
C LYS A 75 12.45 -10.87 -5.73
N GLN A 76 13.46 -10.67 -4.90
CA GLN A 76 13.69 -11.54 -3.73
C GLN A 76 12.51 -11.51 -2.74
N LEU A 77 11.89 -10.35 -2.51
CA LEU A 77 10.70 -10.26 -1.64
C LEU A 77 9.50 -10.95 -2.27
N ILE A 78 9.30 -10.83 -3.59
CA ILE A 78 8.23 -11.53 -4.34
C ILE A 78 8.43 -13.05 -4.27
N GLU A 79 9.66 -13.53 -4.43
CA GLU A 79 9.98 -14.96 -4.33
C GLU A 79 9.62 -15.52 -2.95
N VAL A 80 9.92 -14.79 -1.89
CA VAL A 80 9.52 -15.17 -0.52
C VAL A 80 7.99 -15.11 -0.36
N ALA A 81 7.32 -14.12 -0.95
CA ALA A 81 5.86 -13.97 -0.92
C ALA A 81 5.12 -14.97 -1.82
N ASN A 82 5.81 -15.86 -2.54
CA ASN A 82 5.17 -16.82 -3.44
C ASN A 82 4.02 -17.57 -2.75
N GLY A 83 2.85 -17.56 -3.40
CA GLY A 83 1.61 -18.14 -2.88
C GLY A 83 0.65 -17.14 -2.21
N ILE A 84 1.07 -15.90 -1.98
CA ILE A 84 0.22 -14.80 -1.51
C ILE A 84 0.41 -13.55 -2.39
N ASP A 85 -0.56 -12.63 -2.38
CA ASP A 85 -0.49 -11.41 -3.18
C ASP A 85 0.65 -10.49 -2.75
N PHE A 86 1.36 -9.89 -3.72
CA PHE A 86 2.33 -8.84 -3.47
C PHE A 86 1.83 -7.51 -4.06
N THR A 87 1.76 -6.47 -3.21
CA THR A 87 1.42 -5.10 -3.61
C THR A 87 2.64 -4.21 -3.45
N PHE A 88 3.04 -3.49 -4.50
CA PHE A 88 4.07 -2.45 -4.38
C PHE A 88 3.43 -1.18 -3.81
N HIS A 89 3.95 -0.71 -2.68
CA HIS A 89 3.37 0.40 -1.93
C HIS A 89 3.80 1.78 -2.46
N ARG A 90 3.43 2.85 -1.73
CA ARG A 90 3.70 4.25 -2.09
C ARG A 90 5.19 4.65 -2.19
N ALA A 91 6.15 3.74 -2.06
CA ALA A 91 7.49 3.97 -2.56
C ALA A 91 7.48 4.30 -4.06
N PHE A 92 6.46 3.81 -4.78
CA PHE A 92 6.21 4.16 -6.17
C PHE A 92 6.03 5.67 -6.38
N ASP A 93 5.46 6.39 -5.42
CA ASP A 93 5.28 7.83 -5.53
C ASP A 93 6.60 8.64 -5.41
N CYS A 94 7.72 7.95 -5.11
CA CYS A 94 9.05 8.54 -5.02
C CYS A 94 9.94 8.25 -6.25
N VAL A 95 9.46 7.47 -7.22
CA VAL A 95 10.30 7.12 -8.39
C VAL A 95 10.49 8.32 -9.32
N LYS A 96 11.65 8.36 -9.99
CA LYS A 96 11.96 9.44 -10.93
C LYS A 96 11.21 9.33 -12.26
N ASP A 97 10.92 8.11 -12.70
CA ASP A 97 10.18 7.82 -13.94
C ASP A 97 9.09 6.78 -13.65
N PRO A 98 7.83 7.23 -13.52
CA PRO A 98 6.73 6.34 -13.13
C PRO A 98 6.34 5.35 -14.23
N LEU A 99 6.53 5.68 -15.52
CA LEU A 99 6.12 4.77 -16.59
C LEU A 99 7.13 3.62 -16.74
N VAL A 100 8.43 3.92 -16.70
CA VAL A 100 9.48 2.89 -16.66
C VAL A 100 9.35 2.03 -15.39
N ALA A 101 9.05 2.66 -14.24
CA ALA A 101 8.83 1.93 -13.01
C ALA A 101 7.62 0.98 -13.11
N LEU A 102 6.53 1.41 -13.76
CA LEU A 102 5.34 0.59 -13.98
C LEU A 102 5.67 -0.63 -14.87
N GLU A 103 6.37 -0.44 -15.99
CA GLU A 103 6.81 -1.54 -16.86
C GLU A 103 7.65 -2.56 -16.07
N ASN A 104 8.60 -2.10 -15.27
CA ASN A 104 9.40 -2.98 -14.41
C ASN A 104 8.55 -3.81 -13.44
N LEU A 105 7.49 -3.23 -12.86
CA LEU A 105 6.57 -3.94 -11.96
C LEU A 105 5.69 -4.95 -12.72
N ILE A 106 5.31 -4.65 -13.95
CA ILE A 106 4.59 -5.58 -14.85
C ILE A 106 5.48 -6.80 -15.16
N ASP A 107 6.74 -6.57 -15.53
CA ASP A 107 7.71 -7.64 -15.82
C ASP A 107 7.97 -8.54 -14.61
N LEU A 108 7.95 -7.97 -13.41
CA LEU A 108 8.03 -8.72 -12.14
C LEU A 108 6.73 -9.45 -11.78
N LYS A 109 5.65 -9.31 -12.58
CA LYS A 109 4.33 -9.92 -12.37
C LYS A 109 3.73 -9.58 -11.00
N ILE A 110 3.92 -8.35 -10.55
CA ILE A 110 3.34 -7.86 -9.30
C ILE A 110 1.82 -7.73 -9.49
N LYS A 111 1.07 -8.14 -8.47
CA LYS A 111 -0.39 -8.12 -8.49
C LYS A 111 -0.95 -6.70 -8.58
N ARG A 112 -0.35 -5.75 -7.80
CA ARG A 112 -0.93 -4.43 -7.59
C ARG A 112 0.14 -3.39 -7.27
N VAL A 113 -0.09 -2.13 -7.70
CA VAL A 113 0.67 -0.96 -7.25
C VAL A 113 -0.25 0.06 -6.58
N LEU A 114 0.11 0.48 -5.38
CA LEU A 114 -0.55 1.55 -4.63
C LEU A 114 0.17 2.87 -4.88
N SER A 115 -0.54 3.85 -5.43
CA SER A 115 0.05 5.15 -5.76
C SER A 115 -0.96 6.29 -5.59
N SER A 116 -0.46 7.50 -5.38
CA SER A 116 -1.20 8.74 -5.49
C SER A 116 -0.94 9.48 -6.80
N GLY A 117 -0.26 8.83 -7.77
CA GLY A 117 0.14 9.48 -9.02
C GLY A 117 1.23 10.51 -8.83
N LEU A 118 2.19 10.24 -7.91
CA LEU A 118 3.32 11.11 -7.58
C LEU A 118 2.90 12.50 -7.06
N LYS A 119 1.70 12.61 -6.50
CA LYS A 119 1.13 13.84 -5.93
C LYS A 119 0.81 13.65 -4.44
N PRO A 120 0.62 14.74 -3.68
CA PRO A 120 0.21 14.64 -2.27
C PRO A 120 -1.08 13.84 -2.07
N SER A 121 -2.03 13.93 -2.99
CA SER A 121 -3.28 13.18 -2.98
C SER A 121 -3.54 12.50 -4.33
N ALA A 122 -4.29 11.38 -4.28
CA ALA A 122 -4.65 10.62 -5.49
C ALA A 122 -5.54 11.44 -6.45
N ILE A 123 -6.35 12.38 -5.93
CA ILE A 123 -7.18 13.23 -6.79
C ILE A 123 -6.33 14.22 -7.59
N GLU A 124 -5.26 14.77 -7.03
CA GLU A 124 -4.30 15.60 -7.74
C GLU A 124 -3.50 14.80 -8.78
N GLY A 125 -3.23 13.53 -8.50
CA GLY A 125 -2.51 12.62 -9.39
C GLY A 125 -3.38 11.81 -10.35
N ILE A 126 -4.68 12.07 -10.43
CA ILE A 126 -5.65 11.23 -11.16
C ILE A 126 -5.33 11.11 -12.66
N SER A 127 -4.69 12.10 -13.25
CA SER A 127 -4.29 12.06 -14.67
C SER A 127 -3.21 11.01 -14.91
N LEU A 128 -2.13 11.01 -14.11
CA LEU A 128 -1.08 10.01 -14.21
C LEU A 128 -1.59 8.62 -13.83
N LEU A 129 -2.39 8.51 -12.77
CA LEU A 129 -3.02 7.24 -12.38
C LEU A 129 -3.85 6.66 -13.53
N SER A 130 -4.63 7.49 -14.26
CA SER A 130 -5.43 7.06 -15.41
C SER A 130 -4.57 6.64 -16.60
N GLU A 131 -3.44 7.31 -16.84
CA GLU A 131 -2.47 6.91 -17.85
C GLU A 131 -1.83 5.57 -17.50
N MET A 132 -1.36 5.42 -16.26
CA MET A 132 -0.82 4.14 -15.74
C MET A 132 -1.84 3.01 -15.88
N ASN A 133 -3.11 3.25 -15.58
CA ASN A 133 -4.17 2.22 -15.68
C ASN A 133 -4.39 1.77 -17.13
N LYS A 134 -4.26 2.68 -18.11
CA LYS A 134 -4.31 2.33 -19.55
C LYS A 134 -3.09 1.50 -19.96
N ILE A 135 -1.88 1.92 -19.56
CA ILE A 135 -0.62 1.20 -19.87
C ILE A 135 -0.61 -0.18 -19.20
N ALA A 136 -1.07 -0.25 -17.96
CA ALA A 136 -1.17 -1.50 -17.21
C ALA A 136 -1.99 -2.58 -17.94
N ASN A 137 -3.00 -2.16 -18.70
CA ASN A 137 -3.83 -3.04 -19.53
C ASN A 137 -4.19 -4.38 -18.84
N GLN A 138 -4.64 -4.29 -17.60
CA GLN A 138 -5.00 -5.42 -16.72
C GLN A 138 -3.84 -6.36 -16.33
N GLN A 139 -2.60 -6.10 -16.73
CA GLN A 139 -1.44 -6.90 -16.33
C GLN A 139 -1.03 -6.65 -14.87
N ILE A 140 -1.29 -5.45 -14.37
CA ILE A 140 -1.09 -5.04 -12.98
C ILE A 140 -2.26 -4.13 -12.57
N GLU A 141 -2.76 -4.29 -11.35
CA GLU A 141 -3.83 -3.46 -10.81
C GLU A 141 -3.28 -2.13 -10.29
N ILE A 142 -3.76 -1.01 -10.81
CA ILE A 142 -3.46 0.32 -10.26
C ILE A 142 -4.47 0.63 -9.17
N MET A 143 -4.00 0.75 -7.93
CA MET A 143 -4.82 1.08 -6.77
C MET A 143 -4.54 2.51 -6.30
N PRO A 144 -5.42 3.48 -6.62
CA PRO A 144 -5.29 4.84 -6.11
C PRO A 144 -5.36 4.88 -4.58
N GLY A 145 -4.50 5.70 -3.95
CA GLY A 145 -4.53 5.90 -2.50
C GLY A 145 -3.94 7.25 -2.09
N SER A 146 -4.27 7.70 -0.92
CA SER A 146 -4.03 9.02 -0.33
C SER A 146 -5.15 10.01 -0.61
N GLY A 147 -5.85 10.43 0.44
CA GLY A 147 -6.88 11.47 0.39
C GLY A 147 -8.18 11.06 -0.30
N ILE A 148 -8.41 9.76 -0.53
CA ILE A 148 -9.69 9.26 -1.05
C ILE A 148 -10.75 9.35 0.06
N ASN A 149 -11.92 9.90 -0.28
CA ASN A 149 -13.03 10.13 0.63
C ASN A 149 -14.37 10.12 -0.13
N LEU A 150 -15.46 10.41 0.57
CA LEU A 150 -16.83 10.42 0.00
C LEU A 150 -17.01 11.41 -1.15
N ASP A 151 -16.29 12.53 -1.15
CA ASP A 151 -16.47 13.61 -2.14
C ASP A 151 -15.77 13.29 -3.47
N ASN A 152 -14.75 12.42 -3.45
CA ASN A 152 -13.93 12.16 -4.63
C ASN A 152 -13.94 10.70 -5.12
N VAL A 153 -14.46 9.75 -4.33
CA VAL A 153 -14.40 8.31 -4.65
C VAL A 153 -15.04 7.97 -6.00
N LEU A 154 -16.15 8.61 -6.36
CA LEU A 154 -16.84 8.38 -7.62
C LEU A 154 -16.00 8.78 -8.85
N GLN A 155 -15.08 9.73 -8.70
CA GLN A 155 -14.18 10.11 -9.79
C GLN A 155 -13.24 8.96 -10.17
N PHE A 156 -12.78 8.18 -9.18
CA PHE A 156 -11.95 6.99 -9.43
C PHE A 156 -12.78 5.86 -10.05
N LYS A 157 -14.00 5.59 -9.53
CA LYS A 157 -14.91 4.61 -10.15
C LYS A 157 -15.18 4.93 -11.63
N ASN A 158 -15.49 6.19 -11.94
CA ASN A 158 -15.78 6.67 -13.30
C ASN A 158 -14.56 6.61 -14.24
N LYS A 159 -13.35 6.58 -13.70
CA LYS A 159 -12.10 6.38 -14.44
C LYS A 159 -11.73 4.91 -14.61
N GLY A 160 -12.57 3.97 -14.13
CA GLY A 160 -12.39 2.53 -14.33
C GLY A 160 -11.38 1.89 -13.35
N PHE A 161 -11.09 2.52 -12.22
CA PHE A 161 -10.31 1.86 -11.18
C PHE A 161 -11.17 0.81 -10.46
N THR A 162 -10.62 -0.39 -10.32
CA THR A 162 -11.30 -1.55 -9.72
C THR A 162 -11.06 -1.67 -8.22
N SER A 163 -10.06 -0.97 -7.69
CA SER A 163 -9.76 -0.88 -6.27
C SER A 163 -9.29 0.51 -5.87
N ILE A 164 -9.48 0.84 -4.60
CA ILE A 164 -9.01 2.08 -3.98
C ILE A 164 -8.47 1.78 -2.59
N HIS A 165 -7.56 2.62 -2.11
CA HIS A 165 -7.04 2.56 -0.75
C HIS A 165 -7.39 3.84 0.01
N LEU A 166 -8.00 3.67 1.19
CA LEU A 166 -8.36 4.78 2.08
C LEU A 166 -8.17 4.39 3.55
N SER A 167 -7.94 5.36 4.42
CA SER A 167 -7.81 5.13 5.85
C SER A 167 -9.17 5.02 6.56
N ALA A 168 -10.20 5.68 6.04
CA ALA A 168 -11.54 5.79 6.64
C ALA A 168 -11.51 6.06 8.15
N THR A 169 -10.62 6.94 8.61
CA THR A 169 -10.44 7.25 10.02
C THR A 169 -11.21 8.51 10.41
N GLN A 170 -11.89 8.46 11.58
CA GLN A 170 -12.34 9.66 12.26
C GLN A 170 -11.22 10.24 13.10
N GLN A 171 -11.06 11.56 13.07
CA GLN A 171 -10.21 12.24 14.03
C GLN A 171 -10.91 12.26 15.39
N PRO A 172 -10.23 11.91 16.50
CA PRO A 172 -10.84 12.01 17.82
C PRO A 172 -11.21 13.47 18.12
N GLU A 173 -12.39 13.68 18.70
CA GLU A 173 -12.91 15.02 19.04
C GLU A 173 -12.03 15.78 20.05
N LYS A 174 -11.17 15.10 20.79
CA LYS A 174 -10.22 15.69 21.75
C LYS A 174 -8.80 15.30 21.38
N LYS A 175 -7.96 16.29 21.12
CA LYS A 175 -6.50 16.13 21.18
C LYS A 175 -6.14 15.83 22.62
N SER A 176 -5.80 14.59 22.95
CA SER A 176 -5.15 14.29 24.23
C SER A 176 -3.85 15.08 24.28
N ALA A 177 -3.60 15.80 25.35
CA ALA A 177 -2.30 16.42 25.61
C ALA A 177 -1.30 15.30 25.83
N SER A 178 -0.62 14.91 24.76
CA SER A 178 0.46 13.91 24.80
C SER A 178 1.79 14.67 24.84
N PHE A 179 2.62 14.39 25.81
CA PHE A 179 4.01 14.85 25.86
C PHE A 179 4.86 14.26 24.73
N PHE A 180 4.34 13.26 24.03
CA PHE A 180 4.99 12.66 22.87
C PHE A 180 4.28 13.18 21.62
N GLU A 181 5.03 13.74 20.69
CA GLU A 181 4.56 14.07 19.34
C GLU A 181 4.16 12.79 18.58
N GLY A 182 3.03 12.22 18.94
CA GLY A 182 2.36 11.16 18.23
C GLY A 182 1.12 11.75 17.59
N GLY A 183 0.99 11.62 16.25
CA GLY A 183 -0.21 12.05 15.56
C GLY A 183 -1.44 11.43 16.21
N THR A 184 -2.56 12.13 16.15
CA THR A 184 -3.86 11.63 16.58
C THR A 184 -4.14 10.32 15.86
N GLU A 185 -4.10 9.21 16.59
CA GLU A 185 -4.51 7.91 16.07
C GLU A 185 -6.01 7.97 15.82
N GLY A 186 -6.39 8.06 14.55
CA GLY A 186 -7.80 8.00 14.17
C GLY A 186 -8.33 6.58 14.34
N VAL A 187 -9.54 6.46 14.84
CA VAL A 187 -10.27 5.19 14.86
C VAL A 187 -10.98 4.99 13.51
N SER A 188 -10.99 3.76 13.00
CA SER A 188 -11.69 3.44 11.75
C SER A 188 -13.18 3.76 11.87
N ASP A 189 -13.74 4.46 10.88
CA ASP A 189 -15.14 4.84 10.82
C ASP A 189 -15.94 3.89 9.93
N GLU A 190 -16.67 2.99 10.58
CA GLU A 190 -17.53 2.02 9.90
C GLU A 190 -18.59 2.70 9.01
N LYS A 191 -19.14 3.84 9.44
CA LYS A 191 -20.17 4.55 8.66
C LYS A 191 -19.61 5.06 7.33
N THR A 192 -18.42 5.65 7.37
CA THR A 192 -17.72 6.09 6.15
C THR A 192 -17.39 4.92 5.24
N ILE A 193 -16.89 3.80 5.78
CA ILE A 193 -16.60 2.60 5.01
C ILE A 193 -17.88 2.10 4.30
N ARG A 194 -18.99 1.93 5.01
CA ARG A 194 -20.26 1.48 4.43
C ARG A 194 -20.79 2.41 3.34
N LYS A 195 -20.70 3.73 3.55
CA LYS A 195 -21.10 4.72 2.54
C LYS A 195 -20.24 4.63 1.28
N ILE A 196 -18.92 4.54 1.43
CA ILE A 196 -18.02 4.39 0.29
C ILE A 196 -18.32 3.10 -0.46
N MET A 197 -18.48 1.99 0.24
CA MET A 197 -18.83 0.71 -0.40
C MET A 197 -20.13 0.82 -1.19
N SER A 198 -21.18 1.45 -0.67
CA SER A 198 -22.43 1.64 -1.40
C SER A 198 -22.31 2.53 -2.64
N LEU A 199 -21.33 3.43 -2.70
CA LEU A 199 -21.06 4.28 -3.86
C LEU A 199 -20.27 3.56 -4.96
N VAL A 200 -19.42 2.60 -4.57
CA VAL A 200 -18.53 1.91 -5.53
C VAL A 200 -19.02 0.53 -5.95
N SER A 201 -20.01 -0.02 -5.28
CA SER A 201 -20.75 -1.24 -5.67
C SER A 201 -21.66 -1.08 -6.92
#